data_9001b20319700b82f70b9793be85f6e4
#
_entry.id   9001b20319700b82f70b9793be85f6e4
#
_cell.length_a   1.000
_cell.length_b   1.000
_cell.length_c   1.000
_cell.angle_alpha   90.00
_cell.angle_beta   90.00
_cell.angle_gamma   90.00
#
_symmetry.space_group_name_H-M   'P 1'
#
loop_
_entity.id
_entity.type
_entity.pdbx_description
1 polymer ?
#
loop_
_entity_poly.entity_id
_entity_poly.type
_entity_poly.pdbx_seq_one_letter_code
_entity_poly.pdbx_strand_id
1 'polypeptide(L)'
;RTTDLGSLKLGRVDIADGVFANVQSYEPVPVDAKQYEMHEEYADIQVVVEGSELLVEAPVSLEEHPMTGDDFSVFDEPGSMPSVISLRAGDFCIVWPGEAHKPGITNGLHQGPLSKIVVKVRVAE
;
A
#
# COMPACT_ATOMS: atom_id res chain seq x y z
N ARG A 1 4.74 -18.45 -16.21
CA ARG A 1 3.91 -18.08 -15.10
C ARG A 1 2.43 -18.26 -15.42
N THR A 2 1.72 -18.94 -14.57
CA THR A 2 0.37 -19.39 -14.87
C THR A 2 -0.73 -18.81 -13.97
N THR A 3 -0.37 -18.06 -12.94
CA THR A 3 -1.38 -17.53 -12.03
C THR A 3 -2.11 -16.34 -12.63
N ASP A 4 -3.42 -16.41 -12.67
CA ASP A 4 -4.27 -15.29 -13.04
C ASP A 4 -4.53 -14.46 -11.78
N LEU A 5 -3.92 -13.30 -11.70
CA LEU A 5 -4.02 -12.44 -10.52
C LEU A 5 -5.46 -12.00 -10.22
N GLY A 6 -6.27 -11.84 -11.26
CA GLY A 6 -7.66 -11.45 -11.07
C GLY A 6 -8.53 -12.53 -10.45
N SER A 7 -8.08 -13.78 -10.42
CA SER A 7 -8.83 -14.91 -9.87
C SER A 7 -8.41 -15.28 -8.45
N LEU A 8 -7.42 -14.58 -7.86
CA LEU A 8 -6.99 -14.89 -6.50
C LEU A 8 -8.06 -14.53 -5.49
N LYS A 9 -8.21 -15.37 -4.48
CA LYS A 9 -9.15 -15.13 -3.39
C LYS A 9 -8.66 -13.98 -2.52
N LEU A 10 -9.61 -13.21 -1.99
CA LEU A 10 -9.30 -12.15 -1.05
C LEU A 10 -8.64 -12.71 0.20
N GLY A 11 -7.74 -11.94 0.78
CA GLY A 11 -7.06 -12.28 2.01
C GLY A 11 -5.57 -12.51 1.82
N ARG A 12 -4.96 -13.08 2.84
CA ARG A 12 -3.52 -13.31 2.87
C ARG A 12 -3.14 -14.60 2.15
N VAL A 13 -2.08 -14.51 1.36
CA VAL A 13 -1.49 -15.66 0.67
C VAL A 13 -0.01 -15.68 1.03
N ASP A 14 0.45 -16.73 1.71
CA ASP A 14 1.87 -16.90 2.02
C ASP A 14 2.60 -17.39 0.77
N ILE A 15 3.71 -16.75 0.44
CA ILE A 15 4.47 -17.04 -0.79
C ILE A 15 5.77 -17.74 -0.46
N ALA A 16 6.53 -17.19 0.50
CA ALA A 16 7.82 -17.72 0.90
C ALA A 16 8.13 -17.19 2.29
N ASP A 17 9.26 -17.62 2.86
CA ASP A 17 9.69 -17.09 4.16
C ASP A 17 9.94 -15.59 4.03
N GLY A 18 9.25 -14.80 4.85
CA GLY A 18 9.35 -13.35 4.81
C GLY A 18 8.65 -12.69 3.62
N VAL A 19 7.83 -13.44 2.88
CA VAL A 19 7.10 -12.90 1.72
C VAL A 19 5.66 -13.38 1.76
N PHE A 20 4.72 -12.45 1.78
CA PHE A 20 3.31 -12.80 1.67
C PHE A 20 2.56 -11.70 0.92
N ALA A 21 1.38 -12.02 0.43
CA ALA A 21 0.55 -11.08 -0.30
C ALA A 21 -0.79 -10.90 0.40
N ASN A 22 -1.32 -9.69 0.35
CA ASN A 22 -2.69 -9.40 0.76
C ASN A 22 -3.46 -9.09 -0.52
N VAL A 23 -4.47 -9.90 -0.80
CA VAL A 23 -5.34 -9.71 -1.96
C VAL A 23 -6.57 -8.94 -1.50
N GLN A 24 -6.80 -7.79 -2.10
CA GLN A 24 -7.79 -6.81 -1.64
C GLN A 24 -8.76 -6.40 -2.73
N SER A 25 -9.96 -6.02 -2.31
CA SER A 25 -10.95 -5.38 -3.17
C SER A 25 -11.61 -4.29 -2.34
N TYR A 26 -11.58 -3.05 -2.83
CA TYR A 26 -12.17 -1.92 -2.11
C TYR A 26 -12.43 -0.76 -3.08
N GLU A 27 -13.27 0.18 -2.66
CA GLU A 27 -13.45 1.41 -3.40
C GLU A 27 -12.48 2.47 -2.86
N PRO A 28 -11.76 3.17 -3.75
CA PRO A 28 -10.92 4.29 -3.31
C PRO A 28 -11.76 5.37 -2.62
N VAL A 29 -11.13 6.07 -1.68
CA VAL A 29 -11.78 7.10 -0.86
C VAL A 29 -11.06 8.43 -1.01
N PRO A 30 -11.70 9.55 -0.59
CA PRO A 30 -11.03 10.86 -0.60
C PRO A 30 -9.78 10.85 0.27
N VAL A 31 -8.83 11.70 -0.08
CA VAL A 31 -7.53 11.75 0.60
C VAL A 31 -7.64 12.07 2.09
N ASP A 32 -8.59 12.91 2.47
CA ASP A 32 -8.78 13.29 3.87
C ASP A 32 -9.57 12.25 4.68
N ALA A 33 -10.00 11.17 4.05
CA ALA A 33 -10.66 10.07 4.74
C ALA A 33 -9.67 9.03 5.26
N LYS A 34 -8.37 9.20 4.98
CA LYS A 34 -7.33 8.22 5.33
C LYS A 34 -6.22 8.88 6.12
N GLN A 35 -5.54 8.07 6.91
CA GLN A 35 -4.32 8.47 7.58
C GLN A 35 -3.12 7.85 6.85
N TYR A 36 -1.95 8.45 7.03
CA TYR A 36 -0.72 7.84 6.56
C TYR A 36 -0.40 6.62 7.41
N GLU A 37 0.17 5.61 6.79
CA GLU A 37 0.69 4.44 7.49
C GLU A 37 2.14 4.24 7.11
N MET A 38 2.89 3.55 7.97
CA MET A 38 4.32 3.34 7.79
C MET A 38 4.71 1.99 8.39
N HIS A 39 5.69 1.36 7.77
CA HIS A 39 6.23 0.07 8.22
C HIS A 39 7.73 0.18 8.40
N GLU A 40 8.29 -0.72 9.23
CA GLU A 40 9.72 -0.73 9.52
C GLU A 40 10.42 -1.98 9.00
N GLU A 41 9.75 -3.14 9.07
CA GLU A 41 10.36 -4.41 8.69
C GLU A 41 10.09 -4.81 7.25
N TYR A 42 8.93 -4.44 6.71
CA TYR A 42 8.48 -4.90 5.41
C TYR A 42 8.44 -3.78 4.39
N ALA A 43 8.84 -4.09 3.17
CA ALA A 43 8.54 -3.27 2.02
C ALA A 43 7.23 -3.75 1.42
N ASP A 44 6.44 -2.83 0.87
CA ASP A 44 5.20 -3.14 0.17
C ASP A 44 5.42 -3.02 -1.32
N ILE A 45 5.03 -4.05 -2.08
CA ILE A 45 4.88 -3.91 -3.53
C ILE A 45 3.40 -3.82 -3.77
N GLN A 46 2.92 -2.64 -4.18
CA GLN A 46 1.50 -2.36 -4.34
C GLN A 46 1.15 -2.50 -5.82
N VAL A 47 0.30 -3.47 -6.15
CA VAL A 47 -0.04 -3.80 -7.54
C VAL A 47 -1.53 -3.64 -7.74
N VAL A 48 -1.93 -2.77 -8.69
CA VAL A 48 -3.34 -2.67 -9.07
C VAL A 48 -3.60 -3.68 -10.17
N VAL A 49 -4.56 -4.56 -9.95
CA VAL A 49 -4.94 -5.60 -10.91
C VAL A 49 -6.07 -5.11 -11.82
N GLU A 50 -7.09 -4.48 -11.23
CA GLU A 50 -8.21 -3.89 -11.95
C GLU A 50 -8.58 -2.57 -11.30
N GLY A 51 -8.94 -1.58 -12.12
CA GLY A 51 -9.29 -0.26 -11.61
C GLY A 51 -8.08 0.66 -11.54
N SER A 52 -8.17 1.68 -10.69
CA SER A 52 -7.09 2.64 -10.52
C SER A 52 -7.22 3.34 -9.17
N GLU A 53 -6.11 3.85 -8.68
CA GLU A 53 -6.08 4.64 -7.44
C GLU A 53 -4.88 5.57 -7.42
N LEU A 54 -4.91 6.51 -6.49
CA LEU A 54 -3.73 7.31 -6.16
C LEU A 54 -3.13 6.76 -4.86
N LEU A 55 -1.82 6.83 -4.78
CA LEU A 55 -1.08 6.53 -3.56
C LEU A 55 -0.25 7.77 -3.23
N VAL A 56 -0.40 8.27 -2.02
CA VAL A 56 0.34 9.44 -1.54
C VAL A 56 1.48 8.93 -0.67
N GLU A 57 2.67 9.45 -0.86
CA GLU A 57 3.87 8.93 -0.19
C GLU A 57 4.76 10.09 0.29
N ALA A 58 5.35 9.95 1.46
CA ALA A 58 6.29 10.93 1.99
C ALA A 58 7.28 10.24 2.93
N PRO A 59 8.57 10.51 2.80
CA PRO A 59 9.54 9.97 3.76
C PRO A 59 9.38 10.64 5.12
N VAL A 60 9.52 9.86 6.19
CA VAL A 60 9.41 10.38 7.56
C VAL A 60 10.49 9.75 8.43
N SER A 61 10.68 10.34 9.61
CA SER A 61 11.60 9.82 10.61
C SER A 61 10.88 8.83 11.51
N LEU A 62 11.43 7.64 11.67
CA LEU A 62 10.91 6.67 12.64
C LEU A 62 11.01 7.19 14.07
N GLU A 63 11.94 8.09 14.32
CA GLU A 63 12.10 8.70 15.64
C GLU A 63 10.92 9.59 15.99
N GLU A 64 10.41 10.35 15.01
CA GLU A 64 9.23 11.19 15.17
C GLU A 64 7.92 10.40 15.11
N HIS A 65 7.95 9.28 14.39
CA HIS A 65 6.74 8.45 14.18
C HIS A 65 7.06 6.99 14.49
N PRO A 66 7.22 6.66 15.79
CA PRO A 66 7.58 5.30 16.17
C PRO A 66 6.45 4.31 15.87
N MET A 67 6.83 3.05 15.69
CA MET A 67 5.85 1.99 15.47
C MET A 67 4.91 1.87 16.66
N THR A 68 3.61 1.72 16.36
CA THR A 68 2.56 1.61 17.39
C THR A 68 2.01 0.21 17.52
N GLY A 69 2.46 -0.72 16.68
CA GLY A 69 2.03 -2.10 16.69
C GLY A 69 3.06 -2.96 15.97
N ASP A 70 2.66 -4.14 15.55
CA ASP A 70 3.53 -5.03 14.79
C ASP A 70 3.79 -4.45 13.41
N ASP A 71 4.94 -3.80 13.25
CA ASP A 71 5.37 -3.19 12.00
C ASP A 71 4.33 -2.21 11.43
N PHE A 72 3.77 -1.35 12.29
CA PHE A 72 2.70 -0.45 11.86
C PHE A 72 2.69 0.84 12.66
N SER A 73 2.56 1.96 11.98
CA SER A 73 2.38 3.27 12.58
C SER A 73 1.39 4.07 11.73
N VAL A 74 0.53 4.83 12.37
CA VAL A 74 -0.52 5.62 11.70
C VAL A 74 -0.46 7.06 12.21
N PHE A 75 -0.53 8.03 11.30
CA PHE A 75 -0.53 9.44 11.67
C PHE A 75 -1.12 10.30 10.55
N ASP A 76 -1.51 11.55 10.89
CA ASP A 76 -2.18 12.44 9.96
C ASP A 76 -1.23 13.22 9.05
N GLU A 77 -0.14 13.74 9.60
CA GLU A 77 0.80 14.58 8.86
C GLU A 77 2.19 13.99 8.87
N PRO A 78 2.80 13.81 7.71
CA PRO A 78 4.12 13.18 7.64
C PRO A 78 5.29 14.11 7.97
N GLY A 79 5.08 15.42 7.99
CA GLY A 79 6.15 16.37 8.27
C GLY A 79 7.04 16.70 7.07
N SER A 80 6.76 16.12 5.91
CA SER A 80 7.51 16.39 4.68
C SER A 80 6.55 16.48 3.51
N MET A 81 7.04 17.03 2.39
CA MET A 81 6.18 17.21 1.22
C MET A 81 5.88 15.85 0.57
N PRO A 82 4.59 15.53 0.36
CA PRO A 82 4.22 14.25 -0.21
C PRO A 82 4.33 14.23 -1.73
N SER A 83 4.52 13.02 -2.27
CA SER A 83 4.42 12.74 -3.69
C SER A 83 3.12 11.99 -3.93
N VAL A 84 2.52 12.21 -5.09
CA VAL A 84 1.29 11.51 -5.48
C VAL A 84 1.62 10.61 -6.66
N ILE A 85 1.30 9.33 -6.50
CA ILE A 85 1.57 8.30 -7.50
C ILE A 85 0.25 7.80 -8.05
N SER A 86 0.10 7.81 -9.38
CA SER A 86 -1.10 7.30 -10.03
C SER A 86 -0.85 5.85 -10.44
N LEU A 87 -1.70 4.94 -9.95
CA LEU A 87 -1.61 3.51 -10.26
C LEU A 87 -2.84 3.08 -11.05
N ARG A 88 -2.59 2.51 -12.22
CA ARG A 88 -3.63 1.93 -13.08
C ARG A 88 -3.44 0.42 -13.12
N ALA A 89 -4.39 -0.29 -13.67
CA ALA A 89 -4.28 -1.75 -13.82
C ALA A 89 -2.97 -2.11 -14.52
N GLY A 90 -2.20 -2.98 -13.90
CA GLY A 90 -0.88 -3.39 -14.38
C GLY A 90 0.28 -2.58 -13.82
N ASP A 91 0.01 -1.44 -13.18
CA ASP A 91 1.06 -0.62 -12.55
C ASP A 91 1.37 -1.14 -11.15
N PHE A 92 2.59 -0.89 -10.70
CA PHE A 92 2.96 -1.18 -9.33
C PHE A 92 3.93 -0.12 -8.81
N CYS A 93 4.03 -0.02 -7.49
CA CYS A 93 5.05 0.79 -6.84
C CYS A 93 5.58 0.05 -5.63
N ILE A 94 6.78 0.43 -5.21
CA ILE A 94 7.41 -0.13 -4.01
C ILE A 94 7.45 0.95 -2.95
N VAL A 95 6.92 0.62 -1.76
CA VAL A 95 6.99 1.49 -0.60
C VAL A 95 7.98 0.85 0.37
N TRP A 96 9.07 1.55 0.64
CA TRP A 96 10.13 1.06 1.50
C TRP A 96 9.84 1.36 2.98
N PRO A 97 10.46 0.62 3.90
CA PRO A 97 10.36 0.97 5.32
C PRO A 97 10.78 2.41 5.55
N GLY A 98 10.04 3.10 6.41
CA GLY A 98 10.29 4.51 6.68
C GLY A 98 9.60 5.47 5.73
N GLU A 99 8.95 4.97 4.70
CA GLU A 99 8.15 5.81 3.80
C GLU A 99 6.69 5.76 4.24
N ALA A 100 6.18 6.91 4.67
CA ALA A 100 4.76 7.02 5.00
C ALA A 100 3.96 7.00 3.71
N HIS A 101 2.85 6.30 3.71
CA HIS A 101 2.02 6.19 2.52
C HIS A 101 0.55 6.15 2.87
N LYS A 102 -0.25 6.61 1.94
CA LYS A 102 -1.70 6.67 2.05
C LYS A 102 -2.25 6.06 0.76
N PRO A 103 -2.48 4.73 0.75
CA PRO A 103 -3.00 4.07 -0.46
C PRO A 103 -4.51 4.18 -0.53
N GLY A 104 -5.08 3.76 -1.64
CA GLY A 104 -6.53 3.68 -1.79
C GLY A 104 -7.21 5.01 -1.92
N ILE A 105 -6.54 6.01 -2.50
CA ILE A 105 -7.10 7.35 -2.66
C ILE A 105 -7.75 7.47 -4.03
N THR A 106 -8.94 8.05 -4.06
CA THR A 106 -9.66 8.24 -5.32
C THR A 106 -8.96 9.25 -6.22
N ASN A 107 -8.93 8.93 -7.50
CA ASN A 107 -8.46 9.88 -8.53
C ASN A 107 -9.62 10.70 -9.10
N GLY A 108 -10.81 10.58 -8.51
CA GLY A 108 -12.00 11.30 -8.95
C GLY A 108 -12.82 10.55 -10.00
N LEU A 109 -12.34 9.44 -10.51
CA LEU A 109 -13.08 8.65 -11.48
C LEU A 109 -13.99 7.66 -10.75
N HIS A 110 -15.24 7.59 -11.18
CA HIS A 110 -16.19 6.64 -10.60
C HIS A 110 -15.95 5.26 -11.23
N GLN A 111 -15.66 4.26 -10.40
CA GLN A 111 -15.27 2.96 -10.92
C GLN A 111 -15.80 1.75 -10.12
N GLY A 112 -16.32 2.00 -8.92
CA GLY A 112 -16.66 0.90 -8.02
C GLY A 112 -15.42 0.26 -7.40
N PRO A 113 -15.52 -0.95 -6.86
CA PRO A 113 -14.37 -1.61 -6.23
C PRO A 113 -13.26 -1.91 -7.23
N LEU A 114 -12.02 -1.72 -6.79
CA LEU A 114 -10.86 -2.14 -7.56
C LEU A 114 -10.32 -3.46 -7.00
N SER A 115 -9.44 -4.11 -7.76
CA SER A 115 -8.74 -5.31 -7.31
C SER A 115 -7.26 -4.97 -7.16
N LYS A 116 -6.69 -5.33 -6.03
CA LYS A 116 -5.33 -4.95 -5.68
C LYS A 116 -4.62 -6.08 -4.94
N ILE A 117 -3.31 -6.15 -5.13
CA ILE A 117 -2.46 -7.08 -4.39
C ILE A 117 -1.32 -6.26 -3.77
N VAL A 118 -1.12 -6.43 -2.47
CA VAL A 118 0.03 -5.84 -1.78
C VAL A 118 0.93 -6.98 -1.37
N VAL A 119 2.12 -7.04 -1.96
CA VAL A 119 3.11 -8.06 -1.61
C VAL A 119 4.01 -7.47 -0.53
N LYS A 120 4.09 -8.15 0.59
CA LYS A 120 4.92 -7.75 1.72
C LYS A 120 6.20 -8.56 1.69
N VAL A 121 7.34 -7.86 1.68
CA VAL A 121 8.66 -8.50 1.63
C VAL A 121 9.47 -8.00 2.82
N ARG A 122 9.92 -8.92 3.66
CA ARG A 122 10.76 -8.55 4.80
C ARG A 122 12.13 -8.13 4.29
N VAL A 123 12.54 -6.91 4.64
CA VAL A 123 13.83 -6.36 4.23
C VAL A 123 14.75 -6.07 5.41
N ALA A 124 14.21 -6.04 6.63
CA ALA A 124 15.01 -5.84 7.84
C ALA A 124 15.34 -7.18 8.47
N GLU A 125 16.46 -7.23 9.19
CA GLU A 125 16.90 -8.45 9.88
C GLU A 125 16.48 -8.54 11.29
#